data_45e2e650113636e261c66eec0909d301
#
_entry.id   45e2e650113636e261c66eec0909d301
#
_cell.length_a   1.000
_cell.length_b   1.000
_cell.length_c   1.000
_cell.angle_alpha   90.00
_cell.angle_beta   90.00
_cell.angle_gamma   90.00
#
_symmetry.space_group_name_H-M   'P 1'
#
loop_
_entity.id
_entity.type
_entity.pdbx_description
1 polymer ?
#
loop_
_entity_poly.entity_id
_entity_poly.type
_entity_poly.pdbx_seq_one_letter_code
_entity_poly.pdbx_strand_id
1 'polypeptide(L)'
;YYVGESLYMSTPEPRLDQSQTYSAISAYQEYLDLFPDGKLKQQAQQRLFALQDKLVQKELYNAQLYYDLGTYFGNCTSGGNNYQACIVTSQNALKEYPYSSKRERFATLLMKSKYELAKMSVEAKQMERYQDAQDECYGFLNEYPDSKERANCERYIDDCKKYIARHEHDNPLR
;
A
#
# COMPACT_ATOMS: atom_id res chain seq x y z
N TYR A 1 20.59 -20.30 14.10
CA TYR A 1 20.00 -20.62 12.80
C TYR A 1 18.82 -21.60 12.93
N TYR A 2 19.00 -22.78 13.53
CA TYR A 2 17.97 -23.82 13.58
C TYR A 2 16.71 -23.43 14.35
N VAL A 3 16.81 -22.55 15.33
CA VAL A 3 15.64 -21.94 15.99
C VAL A 3 14.84 -21.13 14.96
N GLY A 4 15.51 -20.29 14.16
CA GLY A 4 14.88 -19.54 13.07
C GLY A 4 14.23 -20.45 12.03
N GLU A 5 14.87 -21.57 11.65
CA GLU A 5 14.31 -22.53 10.68
C GLU A 5 13.06 -23.23 11.21
N SER A 6 13.04 -23.62 12.49
CA SER A 6 11.86 -24.20 13.14
C SER A 6 10.69 -23.20 13.16
N LEU A 7 10.96 -21.95 13.52
CA LEU A 7 9.96 -20.88 13.50
C LEU A 7 9.49 -20.57 12.07
N TYR A 8 10.41 -20.54 11.10
CA TYR A 8 10.09 -20.35 9.69
C TYR A 8 9.09 -21.39 9.17
N MET A 9 9.32 -22.67 9.48
CA MET A 9 8.44 -23.76 9.07
C MET A 9 7.05 -23.70 9.69
N SER A 10 6.91 -23.02 10.84
CA SER A 10 5.64 -22.83 11.54
C SER A 10 4.91 -21.55 11.15
N THR A 11 5.52 -20.68 10.30
CA THR A 11 4.87 -19.42 9.90
C THR A 11 3.62 -19.68 9.06
N PRO A 12 2.49 -19.03 9.39
CA PRO A 12 1.24 -19.23 8.67
C PRO A 12 1.22 -18.52 7.30
N GLU A 13 0.13 -18.72 6.57
CA GLU A 13 -0.14 -17.96 5.34
C GLU A 13 -0.27 -16.46 5.63
N PRO A 14 0.02 -15.57 4.63
CA PRO A 14 0.02 -14.11 4.83
C PRO A 14 -1.28 -13.52 5.37
N ARG A 15 -2.43 -14.14 5.11
CA ARG A 15 -3.75 -13.65 5.57
C ARG A 15 -4.00 -13.85 7.06
N LEU A 16 -3.26 -14.74 7.69
CA LEU A 16 -3.41 -15.09 9.11
C LEU A 16 -2.56 -14.18 10.00
N ASP A 17 -2.62 -14.39 11.31
CA ASP A 17 -1.75 -13.71 12.27
C ASP A 17 -0.28 -14.01 12.00
N GLN A 18 0.57 -12.98 11.98
CA GLN A 18 1.99 -13.08 11.61
C GLN A 18 2.95 -13.01 12.81
N SER A 19 2.48 -13.22 14.04
CA SER A 19 3.32 -13.19 15.25
C SER A 19 4.51 -14.15 15.14
N GLN A 20 4.28 -15.36 14.61
CA GLN A 20 5.35 -16.34 14.39
C GLN A 20 6.34 -15.89 13.31
N THR A 21 5.87 -15.17 12.29
CA THR A 21 6.73 -14.60 11.25
C THR A 21 7.70 -13.57 11.84
N TYR A 22 7.23 -12.68 12.73
CA TYR A 22 8.10 -11.75 13.42
C TYR A 22 9.10 -12.45 14.34
N SER A 23 8.69 -13.52 15.05
CA SER A 23 9.60 -14.32 15.86
C SER A 23 10.69 -15.00 15.03
N ALA A 24 10.34 -15.51 13.84
CA ALA A 24 11.31 -16.09 12.92
C ALA A 24 12.30 -15.05 12.38
N ILE A 25 11.82 -13.84 12.03
CA ILE A 25 12.66 -12.73 11.60
C ILE A 25 13.68 -12.39 12.70
N SER A 26 13.23 -12.20 13.94
CA SER A 26 14.10 -11.90 15.08
C SER A 26 15.16 -12.97 15.28
N ALA A 27 14.82 -14.26 15.20
CA ALA A 27 15.77 -15.35 15.37
C ALA A 27 16.83 -15.41 14.25
N TYR A 28 16.49 -15.06 13.02
CA TYR A 28 17.46 -14.97 11.93
C TYR A 28 18.34 -13.72 12.03
N GLN A 29 17.80 -12.59 12.46
CA GLN A 29 18.57 -11.37 12.71
C GLN A 29 19.60 -11.59 13.81
N GLU A 30 19.17 -12.16 14.95
CA GLU A 30 20.09 -12.54 16.04
C GLU A 30 21.19 -13.48 15.56
N TYR A 31 20.85 -14.47 14.72
CA TYR A 31 21.86 -15.36 14.15
C TYR A 31 22.88 -14.60 13.30
N LEU A 32 22.44 -13.67 12.45
CA LEU A 32 23.32 -12.90 11.57
C LEU A 32 24.21 -11.93 12.36
N ASP A 33 23.69 -11.36 13.46
CA ASP A 33 24.44 -10.48 14.35
C ASP A 33 25.53 -11.23 15.11
N LEU A 34 25.23 -12.43 15.61
CA LEU A 34 26.17 -13.27 16.35
C LEU A 34 27.21 -13.95 15.44
N PHE A 35 26.83 -14.25 14.20
CA PHE A 35 27.68 -14.99 13.25
C PHE A 35 27.73 -14.30 11.87
N PRO A 36 28.31 -13.11 11.77
CA PRO A 36 28.34 -12.31 10.54
C PRO A 36 29.03 -13.01 9.36
N ASP A 37 29.94 -13.95 9.63
CA ASP A 37 30.65 -14.77 8.65
C ASP A 37 30.27 -16.27 8.75
N GLY A 38 29.15 -16.55 9.37
CA GLY A 38 28.66 -17.91 9.57
C GLY A 38 28.36 -18.63 8.25
N LYS A 39 28.61 -19.95 8.21
CA LYS A 39 28.40 -20.81 7.02
C LYS A 39 26.95 -20.75 6.48
N LEU A 40 25.97 -20.42 7.33
CA LEU A 40 24.56 -20.38 6.96
C LEU A 40 24.04 -18.94 6.76
N LYS A 41 24.93 -17.94 6.70
CA LYS A 41 24.59 -16.52 6.49
C LYS A 41 23.68 -16.31 5.28
N GLN A 42 24.09 -16.82 4.13
CA GLN A 42 23.33 -16.65 2.89
C GLN A 42 21.91 -17.26 2.99
N GLN A 43 21.81 -18.43 3.62
CA GLN A 43 20.51 -19.08 3.82
C GLN A 43 19.63 -18.27 4.79
N ALA A 44 20.20 -17.77 5.88
CA ALA A 44 19.46 -16.91 6.82
C ALA A 44 18.96 -15.63 6.14
N GLN A 45 19.76 -14.99 5.31
CA GLN A 45 19.36 -13.82 4.52
C GLN A 45 18.22 -14.17 3.54
N GLN A 46 18.28 -15.29 2.83
CA GLN A 46 17.21 -15.74 1.95
C GLN A 46 15.89 -15.97 2.71
N ARG A 47 15.98 -16.57 3.91
CA ARG A 47 14.79 -16.75 4.77
C ARG A 47 14.21 -15.42 5.23
N LEU A 48 15.04 -14.46 5.62
CA LEU A 48 14.61 -13.11 5.98
C LEU A 48 13.86 -12.44 4.82
N PHE A 49 14.38 -12.48 3.61
CA PHE A 49 13.68 -11.94 2.43
C PHE A 49 12.33 -12.60 2.21
N ALA A 50 12.25 -13.94 2.33
CA ALA A 50 10.99 -14.66 2.17
C ALA A 50 9.96 -14.28 3.26
N LEU A 51 10.40 -14.09 4.50
CA LEU A 51 9.53 -13.65 5.60
C LEU A 51 9.06 -12.21 5.42
N GLN A 52 9.96 -11.30 5.01
CA GLN A 52 9.59 -9.92 4.70
C GLN A 52 8.59 -9.85 3.54
N ASP A 53 8.80 -10.64 2.46
CA ASP A 53 7.85 -10.69 1.35
C ASP A 53 6.46 -11.21 1.78
N LYS A 54 6.42 -12.12 2.76
CA LYS A 54 5.17 -12.60 3.38
C LYS A 54 4.43 -11.46 4.11
N LEU A 55 5.15 -10.62 4.87
CA LEU A 55 4.56 -9.45 5.53
C LEU A 55 4.05 -8.42 4.51
N VAL A 56 4.83 -8.12 3.48
CA VAL A 56 4.40 -7.23 2.38
C VAL A 56 3.15 -7.77 1.71
N GLN A 57 3.07 -9.08 1.49
CA GLN A 57 1.89 -9.71 0.91
C GLN A 57 0.65 -9.57 1.82
N LYS A 58 0.81 -9.63 3.14
CA LYS A 58 -0.27 -9.35 4.09
C LYS A 58 -0.78 -7.92 3.95
N GLU A 59 0.13 -6.94 3.94
CA GLU A 59 -0.25 -5.54 3.77
C GLU A 59 -0.96 -5.28 2.43
N LEU A 60 -0.53 -5.97 1.38
CA LEU A 60 -1.20 -5.88 0.09
C LEU A 60 -2.62 -6.45 0.13
N TYR A 61 -2.85 -7.56 0.83
CA TYR A 61 -4.20 -8.11 1.03
C TYR A 61 -5.08 -7.15 1.84
N ASN A 62 -4.52 -6.51 2.87
CA ASN A 62 -5.23 -5.52 3.68
C ASN A 62 -5.62 -4.30 2.83
N ALA A 63 -4.68 -3.73 2.06
CA ALA A 63 -4.95 -2.61 1.18
C ALA A 63 -6.01 -2.95 0.12
N GLN A 64 -5.90 -4.13 -0.51
CA GLN A 64 -6.89 -4.60 -1.48
C GLN A 64 -8.27 -4.77 -0.86
N LEU A 65 -8.34 -5.36 0.33
CA LEU A 65 -9.60 -5.53 1.06
C LEU A 65 -10.26 -4.19 1.35
N TYR A 66 -9.51 -3.19 1.83
CA TYR A 66 -10.04 -1.85 2.06
C TYR A 66 -10.55 -1.21 0.77
N TYR A 67 -9.83 -1.35 -0.33
CA TYR A 67 -10.28 -0.87 -1.63
C TYR A 67 -11.59 -1.54 -2.06
N ASP A 68 -11.68 -2.86 -1.96
CA ASP A 68 -12.84 -3.64 -2.37
C ASP A 68 -14.07 -3.36 -1.49
N LEU A 69 -13.87 -3.08 -0.20
CA LEU A 69 -14.94 -2.63 0.71
C LEU A 69 -15.45 -1.23 0.36
N GLY A 70 -14.59 -0.35 -0.13
CA GLY A 70 -14.97 0.98 -0.63
C GLY A 70 -15.85 1.76 0.35
N THR A 71 -17.11 1.95 0.02
CA THR A 71 -18.11 2.67 0.82
C THR A 71 -18.95 1.77 1.72
N TYR A 72 -18.59 0.49 1.86
CA TYR A 72 -19.35 -0.43 2.71
C TYR A 72 -19.40 0.04 4.17
N PHE A 73 -20.61 0.11 4.73
CA PHE A 73 -20.92 0.79 5.99
C PHE A 73 -20.35 0.14 7.25
N GLY A 74 -19.93 -1.11 7.19
CA GLY A 74 -19.53 -1.89 8.38
C GLY A 74 -18.43 -1.26 9.25
N ASN A 75 -17.58 -0.40 8.67
CA ASN A 75 -16.43 0.22 9.36
C ASN A 75 -16.56 1.75 9.50
N CYS A 76 -17.69 2.35 9.11
CA CYS A 76 -17.84 3.81 9.07
C CYS A 76 -18.57 4.40 10.27
N THR A 77 -18.66 3.69 11.40
CA THR A 77 -19.33 4.15 12.62
C THR A 77 -18.73 5.42 13.24
N SER A 78 -17.50 5.80 12.82
CA SER A 78 -16.81 7.02 13.29
C SER A 78 -16.45 7.98 12.15
N GLY A 79 -17.18 7.92 11.02
CA GLY A 79 -16.90 8.77 9.85
C GLY A 79 -15.68 8.34 9.03
N GLY A 80 -15.14 7.14 9.28
CA GLY A 80 -14.07 6.54 8.47
C GLY A 80 -14.58 6.07 7.11
N ASN A 81 -13.66 5.99 6.14
CA ASN A 81 -13.92 5.50 4.79
C ASN A 81 -12.85 4.45 4.44
N ASN A 82 -13.27 3.33 3.85
CA ASN A 82 -12.34 2.24 3.51
C ASN A 82 -11.32 2.69 2.45
N TYR A 83 -11.67 3.59 1.53
CA TYR A 83 -10.69 4.19 0.61
C TYR A 83 -9.60 4.96 1.37
N GLN A 84 -9.96 5.69 2.43
CA GLN A 84 -8.97 6.36 3.29
C GLN A 84 -8.06 5.34 3.99
N ALA A 85 -8.62 4.24 4.48
CA ALA A 85 -7.83 3.15 5.07
C ALA A 85 -6.88 2.51 4.04
N CYS A 86 -7.34 2.28 2.80
CA CYS A 86 -6.51 1.79 1.70
C CYS A 86 -5.35 2.76 1.39
N ILE A 87 -5.62 4.07 1.34
CA ILE A 87 -4.61 5.12 1.11
C ILE A 87 -3.52 5.02 2.18
N VAL A 88 -3.90 5.03 3.46
CA VAL A 88 -2.95 4.97 4.58
C VAL A 88 -2.12 3.68 4.56
N THR A 89 -2.78 2.52 4.38
CA THR A 89 -2.09 1.23 4.31
C THR A 89 -1.10 1.18 3.15
N SER A 90 -1.51 1.65 1.96
CA SER A 90 -0.64 1.67 0.78
C SER A 90 0.55 2.61 0.94
N GLN A 91 0.34 3.82 1.48
CA GLN A 91 1.42 4.78 1.76
C GLN A 91 2.43 4.24 2.76
N ASN A 92 1.96 3.62 3.85
CA ASN A 92 2.83 3.00 4.85
C ASN A 92 3.65 1.86 4.23
N ALA A 93 3.03 0.99 3.44
CA ALA A 93 3.71 -0.10 2.78
C ALA A 93 4.78 0.39 1.77
N LEU A 94 4.48 1.43 0.98
CA LEU A 94 5.44 2.04 0.05
C LEU A 94 6.66 2.65 0.77
N LYS A 95 6.45 3.19 1.97
CA LYS A 95 7.50 3.77 2.81
C LYS A 95 8.32 2.70 3.53
N GLU A 96 7.67 1.68 4.07
CA GLU A 96 8.30 0.64 4.87
C GLU A 96 9.05 -0.39 4.01
N TYR A 97 8.53 -0.66 2.80
CA TYR A 97 9.09 -1.66 1.88
C TYR A 97 9.50 -1.05 0.52
N PRO A 98 10.49 -0.14 0.50
CA PRO A 98 10.85 0.64 -0.69
C PRO A 98 11.39 -0.21 -1.86
N TYR A 99 11.87 -1.40 -1.59
CA TYR A 99 12.45 -2.31 -2.60
C TYR A 99 11.56 -3.51 -2.94
N SER A 100 10.30 -3.52 -2.47
CA SER A 100 9.39 -4.62 -2.75
C SER A 100 8.98 -4.66 -4.22
N SER A 101 8.93 -5.86 -4.80
CA SER A 101 8.37 -6.09 -6.14
C SER A 101 6.86 -5.78 -6.24
N LYS A 102 6.20 -5.56 -5.10
CA LYS A 102 4.77 -5.26 -5.02
C LYS A 102 4.45 -3.76 -4.98
N ARG A 103 5.48 -2.89 -5.07
CA ARG A 103 5.31 -1.43 -5.04
C ARG A 103 4.28 -0.91 -6.03
N GLU A 104 4.35 -1.32 -7.30
CA GLU A 104 3.40 -0.89 -8.33
C GLU A 104 1.95 -1.21 -7.95
N ARG A 105 1.70 -2.36 -7.29
CA ARG A 105 0.35 -2.73 -6.84
C ARG A 105 -0.16 -1.82 -5.72
N PHE A 106 0.70 -1.45 -4.77
CA PHE A 106 0.34 -0.47 -3.74
C PHE A 106 0.11 0.92 -4.34
N ALA A 107 0.97 1.37 -5.25
CA ALA A 107 0.79 2.64 -5.95
C ALA A 107 -0.51 2.66 -6.77
N THR A 108 -0.86 1.56 -7.42
CA THR A 108 -2.14 1.39 -8.12
C THR A 108 -3.34 1.55 -7.17
N LEU A 109 -3.31 0.86 -6.02
CA LEU A 109 -4.38 0.95 -5.03
C LEU A 109 -4.48 2.36 -4.43
N LEU A 110 -3.35 3.00 -4.16
CA LEU A 110 -3.27 4.37 -3.67
C LEU A 110 -3.93 5.35 -4.64
N MET A 111 -3.51 5.33 -5.90
CA MET A 111 -4.06 6.17 -6.97
C MET A 111 -5.58 5.96 -7.13
N LYS A 112 -6.03 4.71 -7.23
CA LYS A 112 -7.45 4.37 -7.38
C LYS A 112 -8.26 4.84 -6.17
N SER A 113 -7.75 4.63 -4.96
CA SER A 113 -8.45 5.01 -3.73
C SER A 113 -8.56 6.51 -3.55
N LYS A 114 -7.54 7.30 -3.90
CA LYS A 114 -7.61 8.76 -3.89
C LYS A 114 -8.67 9.28 -4.85
N TYR A 115 -8.75 8.73 -6.07
CA TYR A 115 -9.77 9.10 -7.05
C TYR A 115 -11.18 8.76 -6.56
N GLU A 116 -11.43 7.54 -6.06
CA GLU A 116 -12.74 7.16 -5.53
C GLU A 116 -13.11 7.97 -4.27
N LEU A 117 -12.14 8.26 -3.40
CA LEU A 117 -12.35 9.12 -2.24
C LEU A 117 -12.76 10.54 -2.64
N ALA A 118 -12.17 11.11 -3.69
CA ALA A 118 -12.53 12.43 -4.20
C ALA A 118 -14.00 12.45 -4.65
N LYS A 119 -14.43 11.45 -5.43
CA LYS A 119 -15.82 11.33 -5.90
C LYS A 119 -16.85 11.22 -4.77
N MET A 120 -16.49 10.52 -3.69
CA MET A 120 -17.38 10.25 -2.56
C MET A 120 -17.34 11.33 -1.47
N SER A 121 -16.56 12.37 -1.68
CA SER A 121 -16.37 13.42 -0.68
C SER A 121 -17.51 14.44 -0.68
N VAL A 122 -17.70 15.09 0.47
CA VAL A 122 -18.55 16.28 0.55
C VAL A 122 -17.95 17.39 -0.30
N GLU A 123 -18.81 18.22 -0.89
CA GLU A 123 -18.44 19.29 -1.84
C GLU A 123 -17.27 20.15 -1.33
N ALA A 124 -17.30 20.54 -0.06
CA ALA A 124 -16.27 21.37 0.57
C ALA A 124 -14.85 20.74 0.54
N LYS A 125 -14.73 19.43 0.36
CA LYS A 125 -13.44 18.70 0.30
C LYS A 125 -13.13 18.13 -1.08
N GLN A 126 -14.08 18.18 -2.01
CA GLN A 126 -13.90 17.56 -3.32
C GLN A 126 -12.76 18.21 -4.11
N MET A 127 -12.70 19.54 -4.15
CA MET A 127 -11.65 20.27 -4.90
C MET A 127 -10.25 19.83 -4.49
N GLU A 128 -9.93 19.90 -3.20
CA GLU A 128 -8.64 19.47 -2.64
C GLU A 128 -8.34 17.99 -2.98
N ARG A 129 -9.33 17.12 -2.83
CA ARG A 129 -9.16 15.68 -3.07
C ARG A 129 -9.01 15.32 -4.55
N TYR A 130 -9.67 16.04 -5.46
CA TYR A 130 -9.46 15.86 -6.89
C TYR A 130 -8.07 16.35 -7.33
N GLN A 131 -7.56 17.43 -6.74
CA GLN A 131 -6.18 17.88 -6.95
C GLN A 131 -5.18 16.85 -6.45
N ASP A 132 -5.36 16.33 -5.22
CA ASP A 132 -4.50 15.28 -4.64
C ASP A 132 -4.54 13.98 -5.46
N ALA A 133 -5.71 13.57 -5.96
CA ALA A 133 -5.84 12.42 -6.83
C ALA A 133 -5.15 12.62 -8.19
N GLN A 134 -5.24 13.83 -8.76
CA GLN A 134 -4.56 14.17 -10.01
C GLN A 134 -3.04 14.12 -9.86
N ASP A 135 -2.50 14.70 -8.78
CA ASP A 135 -1.06 14.70 -8.49
C ASP A 135 -0.54 13.27 -8.29
N GLU A 136 -1.30 12.42 -7.58
CA GLU A 136 -0.96 11.00 -7.40
C GLU A 136 -0.94 10.27 -8.75
N CYS A 137 -1.89 10.55 -9.64
CA CYS A 137 -1.91 9.95 -10.97
C CYS A 137 -0.69 10.36 -11.81
N TYR A 138 -0.27 11.63 -11.75
CA TYR A 138 0.95 12.05 -12.43
C TYR A 138 2.20 11.39 -11.84
N GLY A 139 2.28 11.30 -10.51
CA GLY A 139 3.35 10.57 -9.83
C GLY A 139 3.43 9.10 -10.26
N PHE A 140 2.27 8.44 -10.34
CA PHE A 140 2.17 7.05 -10.80
C PHE A 140 2.68 6.87 -12.24
N LEU A 141 2.27 7.73 -13.18
CA LEU A 141 2.74 7.65 -14.57
C LEU A 141 4.23 7.90 -14.73
N ASN A 142 4.81 8.77 -13.90
CA ASN A 142 6.25 9.00 -13.89
C ASN A 142 7.03 7.80 -13.35
N GLU A 143 6.54 7.14 -12.30
CA GLU A 143 7.22 5.99 -11.69
C GLU A 143 6.99 4.70 -12.49
N TYR A 144 5.81 4.54 -13.11
CA TYR A 144 5.40 3.33 -13.84
C TYR A 144 4.86 3.64 -15.24
N PRO A 145 5.70 4.15 -16.17
CA PRO A 145 5.24 4.58 -17.50
C PRO A 145 4.66 3.44 -18.36
N ASP A 146 5.11 2.20 -18.13
CA ASP A 146 4.69 1.01 -18.87
C ASP A 146 3.65 0.16 -18.12
N SER A 147 3.04 0.72 -17.06
CA SER A 147 2.02 0.02 -16.27
C SER A 147 0.78 -0.31 -17.10
N LYS A 148 0.20 -1.48 -16.84
CA LYS A 148 -1.11 -1.88 -17.40
C LYS A 148 -2.26 -0.95 -16.94
N GLU A 149 -2.07 -0.22 -15.86
CA GLU A 149 -3.04 0.73 -15.31
C GLU A 149 -2.93 2.13 -15.94
N ARG A 150 -2.01 2.34 -16.88
CA ARG A 150 -1.79 3.63 -17.55
C ARG A 150 -3.08 4.23 -18.09
N ALA A 151 -3.87 3.46 -18.84
CA ALA A 151 -5.12 3.94 -19.44
C ALA A 151 -6.15 4.38 -18.37
N ASN A 152 -6.24 3.65 -17.26
CA ASN A 152 -7.09 4.04 -16.12
C ASN A 152 -6.60 5.33 -15.48
N CYS A 153 -5.29 5.47 -15.31
CA CYS A 153 -4.67 6.64 -14.72
C CYS A 153 -4.92 7.89 -15.59
N GLU A 154 -4.72 7.81 -16.90
CA GLU A 154 -5.00 8.89 -17.85
C GLU A 154 -6.48 9.32 -17.80
N ARG A 155 -7.41 8.37 -17.72
CA ARG A 155 -8.83 8.66 -17.55
C ARG A 155 -9.12 9.41 -16.23
N TYR A 156 -8.50 8.99 -15.13
CA TYR A 156 -8.67 9.68 -13.84
C TYR A 156 -8.12 11.11 -13.88
N ILE A 157 -6.98 11.32 -14.53
CA ILE A 157 -6.43 12.67 -14.76
C ILE A 157 -7.43 13.54 -15.51
N ASP A 158 -8.03 13.03 -16.58
CA ASP A 158 -9.00 13.78 -17.39
C ASP A 158 -10.26 14.13 -16.61
N ASP A 159 -10.76 13.19 -15.80
CA ASP A 159 -11.93 13.42 -14.95
C ASP A 159 -11.63 14.44 -13.84
N CYS A 160 -10.45 14.36 -13.23
CA CYS A 160 -9.98 15.35 -12.25
C CYS A 160 -9.88 16.75 -12.87
N LYS A 161 -9.26 16.87 -14.06
CA LYS A 161 -9.17 18.15 -14.80
C LYS A 161 -10.54 18.75 -15.08
N LYS A 162 -11.48 17.93 -15.56
CA LYS A 162 -12.85 18.40 -15.86
C LYS A 162 -13.55 18.90 -14.60
N TYR A 163 -13.38 18.20 -13.47
CA TYR A 163 -13.97 18.63 -12.20
C TYR A 163 -13.36 19.95 -11.73
N ILE A 164 -12.03 20.05 -11.68
CA ILE A 164 -11.29 21.21 -11.23
C ILE A 164 -11.66 22.44 -12.08
N ALA A 165 -11.63 22.32 -13.43
CA ALA A 165 -11.96 23.42 -14.33
C ALA A 165 -13.40 23.96 -14.17
N ARG A 166 -14.37 23.07 -13.82
CA ARG A 166 -15.75 23.49 -13.61
C ARG A 166 -15.95 24.26 -12.31
N HIS A 167 -15.18 23.96 -11.27
CA HIS A 167 -15.37 24.52 -9.92
C HIS A 167 -14.29 25.53 -9.52
N GLU A 168 -13.32 25.82 -10.39
CA GLU A 168 -12.30 26.85 -10.16
C GLU A 168 -12.93 28.25 -10.04
N HIS A 169 -14.06 28.50 -10.73
CA HIS A 169 -14.76 29.76 -10.73
C HIS A 169 -15.69 29.97 -9.51
N ASP A 170 -16.00 28.90 -8.78
CA ASP A 170 -16.92 28.93 -7.65
C ASP A 170 -16.21 29.17 -6.31
N ASN A 171 -14.89 29.40 -6.32
CA ASN A 171 -14.11 29.62 -5.09
C ASN A 171 -14.00 31.13 -4.76
N PRO A 172 -14.76 31.64 -3.75
CA PRO A 172 -14.80 33.05 -3.42
C PRO A 172 -13.55 33.61 -2.71
N LEU A 173 -12.44 32.85 -2.67
CA LEU A 173 -11.19 33.23 -1.96
C LEU A 173 -10.04 33.62 -2.91
N ARG A 174 -10.34 34.26 -4.05
CA ARG A 174 -9.36 35.04 -4.81
C ARG A 174 -9.76 36.48 -4.90
#